data_cfaf4da8d8cc03e9ac84194c16e5fbf0
#
_entry.id   cfaf4da8d8cc03e9ac84194c16e5fbf0
#
_cell.length_a   1.000
_cell.length_b   1.000
_cell.length_c   1.000
_cell.angle_alpha   90.00
_cell.angle_beta   90.00
_cell.angle_gamma   90.00
#
_symmetry.space_group_name_H-M   'P 1'
#
loop_
_entity.id
_entity.type
_entity.pdbx_description
1 polymer ?
#
loop_
_entity_poly.entity_id
_entity_poly.type
_entity_poly.pdbx_seq_one_letter_code
_entity_poly.pdbx_strand_id
1 'polypeptide(L)'
;MKQILILSAIASLLVSCVGNKKIAAAKNKLQGIEAQIQQENAEIKNIGTQANNKLQANKIDSNIVTRIDARLAKSTAQLDAAQAKANQLNEILKDKKSTRKNYKSIVLPLLDSLQKQSDLYAQRLSLYLVIKDGLNVADFKQFDLAAFFGPGKYLIPQDKIDIAALSFSPVVDSLMQFSNKYSKYKRTATLIILGFADGTGISTGGELYYTLLDELKKPQAEKEELNQKISELRAKELIKQMTNLYLKKATGFNEADKLKIEYIGQGKGESLPVSTIKDYAIDDERRRIVLCYWVVLPD
;
A
#
# COMPACT_ATOMS: atom_id res chain seq x y z
N MET A 1 -30.10 -20.15 -67.53
CA MET A 1 -29.08 -20.58 -66.53
C MET A 1 -27.80 -19.74 -66.52
N LYS A 2 -27.50 -18.88 -67.50
CA LYS A 2 -26.27 -18.03 -67.48
C LYS A 2 -26.39 -16.73 -66.62
N GLN A 3 -27.58 -16.24 -66.29
CA GLN A 3 -27.77 -15.02 -65.51
C GLN A 3 -27.70 -15.20 -63.97
N ILE A 4 -27.91 -16.43 -63.48
CA ILE A 4 -27.86 -16.71 -62.02
C ILE A 4 -26.41 -16.83 -61.54
N LEU A 5 -25.47 -17.22 -62.36
CA LEU A 5 -24.03 -17.34 -62.01
C LEU A 5 -23.32 -16.00 -61.90
N ILE A 6 -23.81 -14.96 -62.56
CA ILE A 6 -23.20 -13.62 -62.50
C ILE A 6 -23.61 -12.89 -61.18
N LEU A 7 -24.83 -13.11 -60.67
CA LEU A 7 -25.29 -12.51 -59.42
C LEU A 7 -24.61 -13.13 -58.21
N SER A 8 -24.25 -14.42 -58.22
CA SER A 8 -23.52 -15.05 -57.11
C SER A 8 -22.07 -14.63 -57.03
N ALA A 9 -21.43 -14.28 -58.15
CA ALA A 9 -20.05 -13.76 -58.17
C ALA A 9 -19.94 -12.31 -57.67
N ILE A 10 -20.98 -11.51 -57.84
CA ILE A 10 -21.00 -10.11 -57.35
C ILE A 10 -21.28 -10.05 -55.85
N ALA A 11 -22.09 -10.98 -55.32
CA ALA A 11 -22.35 -11.05 -53.87
C ALA A 11 -21.10 -11.46 -53.06
N SER A 12 -20.20 -12.27 -53.61
CA SER A 12 -18.95 -12.67 -52.96
C SER A 12 -17.86 -11.57 -52.96
N LEU A 13 -17.96 -10.58 -53.84
CA LEU A 13 -17.01 -9.44 -53.90
C LEU A 13 -17.32 -8.30 -52.91
N LEU A 14 -18.52 -8.27 -52.32
CA LEU A 14 -18.89 -7.22 -51.33
C LEU A 14 -18.43 -7.52 -49.90
N VAL A 15 -17.85 -8.70 -49.63
CA VAL A 15 -17.51 -9.16 -48.27
C VAL A 15 -16.10 -8.75 -47.80
N SER A 16 -15.24 -8.11 -48.62
CA SER A 16 -13.82 -8.06 -48.30
C SER A 16 -13.11 -6.72 -48.51
N CYS A 17 -13.75 -5.56 -48.54
CA CYS A 17 -12.98 -4.33 -48.60
C CYS A 17 -12.87 -3.66 -47.24
N VAL A 18 -12.01 -4.18 -46.38
CA VAL A 18 -11.45 -3.36 -45.25
C VAL A 18 -10.54 -2.33 -45.90
N GLY A 19 -11.06 -1.12 -46.10
CA GLY A 19 -10.34 -0.02 -46.73
C GLY A 19 -9.11 0.39 -45.89
N ASN A 20 -8.09 0.94 -46.53
CA ASN A 20 -6.89 1.46 -45.87
C ASN A 20 -7.21 2.43 -44.72
N LYS A 21 -8.31 3.17 -44.80
CA LYS A 21 -8.80 4.06 -43.73
C LYS A 21 -9.08 3.32 -42.41
N LYS A 22 -9.70 2.12 -42.45
CA LYS A 22 -9.99 1.32 -41.25
C LYS A 22 -8.71 0.75 -40.65
N ILE A 23 -7.74 0.36 -41.45
CA ILE A 23 -6.44 -0.12 -40.98
C ILE A 23 -5.67 1.04 -40.31
N ALA A 24 -5.66 2.21 -40.95
CA ALA A 24 -5.02 3.40 -40.37
C ALA A 24 -5.66 3.80 -39.01
N ALA A 25 -6.99 3.80 -38.95
CA ALA A 25 -7.71 4.08 -37.71
C ALA A 25 -7.40 3.05 -36.62
N ALA A 26 -7.29 1.76 -36.94
CA ALA A 26 -6.89 0.74 -35.97
C ALA A 26 -5.46 0.95 -35.47
N LYS A 27 -4.52 1.32 -36.35
CA LYS A 27 -3.13 1.65 -35.95
C LYS A 27 -3.06 2.86 -35.03
N ASN A 28 -3.73 3.96 -35.36
CA ASN A 28 -3.75 5.15 -34.52
C ASN A 28 -4.36 4.88 -33.14
N LYS A 29 -5.46 4.11 -33.12
CA LYS A 29 -6.09 3.70 -31.86
C LYS A 29 -5.15 2.87 -31.00
N LEU A 30 -4.46 1.89 -31.62
CA LEU A 30 -3.47 1.05 -30.92
C LEU A 30 -2.32 1.89 -30.36
N GLN A 31 -1.77 2.82 -31.12
CA GLN A 31 -0.71 3.73 -30.67
C GLN A 31 -1.14 4.56 -29.43
N GLY A 32 -2.38 5.06 -29.44
CA GLY A 32 -2.93 5.77 -28.28
C GLY A 32 -3.01 4.89 -27.04
N ILE A 33 -3.45 3.64 -27.19
CA ILE A 33 -3.52 2.66 -26.09
C ILE A 33 -2.11 2.29 -25.58
N GLU A 34 -1.17 2.07 -26.48
CA GLU A 34 0.24 1.78 -26.11
C GLU A 34 0.87 2.92 -25.33
N ALA A 35 0.61 4.16 -25.74
CA ALA A 35 1.10 5.32 -24.98
C ALA A 35 0.53 5.37 -23.56
N GLN A 36 -0.77 5.02 -23.39
CA GLN A 36 -1.38 4.92 -22.06
C GLN A 36 -0.76 3.79 -21.22
N ILE A 37 -0.53 2.60 -21.81
CA ILE A 37 0.13 1.48 -21.13
C ILE A 37 1.53 1.90 -20.64
N GLN A 38 2.31 2.57 -21.49
CA GLN A 38 3.65 3.05 -21.13
C GLN A 38 3.60 4.07 -20.00
N GLN A 39 2.65 5.01 -20.06
CA GLN A 39 2.49 6.02 -19.01
C GLN A 39 2.09 5.39 -17.68
N GLU A 40 1.19 4.41 -17.70
CA GLU A 40 0.74 3.71 -16.50
C GLU A 40 1.86 2.87 -15.87
N ASN A 41 2.66 2.18 -16.70
CA ASN A 41 3.84 1.46 -16.24
C ASN A 41 4.88 2.40 -15.60
N ALA A 42 5.06 3.59 -16.16
CA ALA A 42 5.95 4.60 -15.59
C ALA A 42 5.44 5.09 -14.22
N GLU A 43 4.12 5.28 -14.05
CA GLU A 43 3.53 5.65 -12.77
C GLU A 43 3.71 4.56 -11.71
N ILE A 44 3.45 3.29 -12.04
CA ILE A 44 3.66 2.15 -11.13
C ILE A 44 5.13 2.09 -10.69
N LYS A 45 6.07 2.19 -11.64
CA LYS A 45 7.50 2.20 -11.35
C LYS A 45 7.90 3.37 -10.46
N ASN A 46 7.34 4.56 -10.71
CA ASN A 46 7.59 5.75 -9.89
C ASN A 46 7.13 5.54 -8.45
N ILE A 47 5.93 4.98 -8.23
CA ILE A 47 5.42 4.65 -6.89
C ILE A 47 6.36 3.68 -6.18
N GLY A 48 6.77 2.60 -6.83
CA GLY A 48 7.71 1.62 -6.28
C GLY A 48 9.05 2.27 -5.90
N THR A 49 9.59 3.15 -6.76
CA THR A 49 10.82 3.88 -6.48
C THR A 49 10.66 4.81 -5.27
N GLN A 50 9.57 5.57 -5.19
CA GLN A 50 9.29 6.44 -4.04
C GLN A 50 9.17 5.65 -2.72
N ALA A 51 8.48 4.51 -2.75
CA ALA A 51 8.35 3.63 -1.59
C ALA A 51 9.72 3.11 -1.12
N ASN A 52 10.55 2.62 -2.05
CA ASN A 52 11.90 2.14 -1.73
C ASN A 52 12.81 3.25 -1.20
N ASN A 53 12.76 4.45 -1.77
CA ASN A 53 13.54 5.59 -1.27
C ASN A 53 13.14 5.96 0.17
N LYS A 54 11.84 5.93 0.49
CA LYS A 54 11.36 6.17 1.86
C LYS A 54 11.77 5.06 2.82
N LEU A 55 11.77 3.80 2.37
CA LEU A 55 12.27 2.68 3.16
C LEU A 55 13.76 2.85 3.50
N GLN A 56 14.59 3.15 2.50
CA GLN A 56 16.01 3.41 2.70
C GLN A 56 16.28 4.60 3.62
N ALA A 57 15.42 5.61 3.59
CA ALA A 57 15.47 6.76 4.49
C ALA A 57 14.85 6.48 5.88
N ASN A 58 14.46 5.23 6.19
CA ASN A 58 13.76 4.82 7.41
C ASN A 58 12.47 5.61 7.70
N LYS A 59 11.81 6.13 6.66
CA LYS A 59 10.55 6.87 6.79
C LYS A 59 9.33 5.98 6.75
N ILE A 60 9.45 4.78 6.21
CA ILE A 60 8.42 3.74 6.22
C ILE A 60 9.04 2.39 6.55
N ASP A 61 8.21 1.47 7.03
CA ASP A 61 8.58 0.09 7.31
C ASP A 61 8.41 -0.80 6.06
N SER A 62 9.15 -1.91 5.99
CA SER A 62 9.11 -2.85 4.86
C SER A 62 7.71 -3.45 4.61
N ASN A 63 6.90 -3.62 5.66
CA ASN A 63 5.52 -4.06 5.50
C ASN A 63 4.67 -3.06 4.70
N ILE A 64 4.97 -1.76 4.77
CA ILE A 64 4.30 -0.74 3.96
C ILE A 64 4.63 -0.94 2.48
N VAL A 65 5.89 -1.18 2.14
CA VAL A 65 6.32 -1.48 0.76
C VAL A 65 5.59 -2.71 0.24
N THR A 66 5.59 -3.81 1.00
CA THR A 66 4.87 -5.04 0.63
C THR A 66 3.38 -4.80 0.36
N ARG A 67 2.72 -3.94 1.14
CA ARG A 67 1.31 -3.59 0.93
C ARG A 67 1.10 -2.76 -0.32
N ILE A 68 1.98 -1.83 -0.62
CA ILE A 68 1.95 -1.04 -1.86
C ILE A 68 2.12 -1.96 -3.07
N ASP A 69 3.11 -2.85 -3.04
CA ASP A 69 3.36 -3.81 -4.11
C ASP A 69 2.16 -4.72 -4.34
N ALA A 70 1.53 -5.21 -3.27
CA ALA A 70 0.31 -6.02 -3.36
C ALA A 70 -0.86 -5.24 -4.01
N ARG A 71 -0.99 -3.93 -3.74
CA ARG A 71 -2.01 -3.09 -4.39
C ARG A 71 -1.72 -2.86 -5.87
N LEU A 72 -0.46 -2.71 -6.24
CA LEU A 72 -0.05 -2.50 -7.63
C LEU A 72 -0.04 -3.78 -8.47
N ALA A 73 0.14 -4.95 -7.85
CA ALA A 73 0.31 -6.23 -8.54
C ALA A 73 -0.83 -6.55 -9.53
N LYS A 74 -2.09 -6.26 -9.15
CA LYS A 74 -3.23 -6.47 -10.03
C LYS A 74 -3.16 -5.58 -11.28
N SER A 75 -2.82 -4.32 -11.11
CA SER A 75 -2.66 -3.38 -12.23
C SER A 75 -1.50 -3.80 -13.13
N THR A 76 -0.37 -4.19 -12.56
CA THR A 76 0.79 -4.68 -13.29
C THR A 76 0.42 -5.88 -14.17
N ALA A 77 -0.24 -6.90 -13.60
CA ALA A 77 -0.66 -8.08 -14.36
C ALA A 77 -1.64 -7.73 -15.51
N GLN A 78 -2.54 -6.77 -15.30
CA GLN A 78 -3.45 -6.30 -16.35
C GLN A 78 -2.72 -5.57 -17.47
N LEU A 79 -1.71 -4.76 -17.13
CA LEU A 79 -0.89 -4.04 -18.10
C LEU A 79 0.00 -4.99 -18.92
N ASP A 80 0.59 -5.99 -18.28
CA ASP A 80 1.38 -7.03 -18.97
C ASP A 80 0.50 -7.78 -19.99
N ALA A 81 -0.70 -8.16 -19.60
CA ALA A 81 -1.66 -8.80 -20.49
C ALA A 81 -2.10 -7.87 -21.64
N ALA A 82 -2.30 -6.56 -21.35
CA ALA A 82 -2.62 -5.58 -22.38
C ALA A 82 -1.45 -5.36 -23.35
N GLN A 83 -0.22 -5.28 -22.84
CA GLN A 83 0.99 -5.16 -23.67
C GLN A 83 1.19 -6.36 -24.57
N ALA A 84 0.96 -7.58 -24.07
CA ALA A 84 1.03 -8.79 -24.89
C ALA A 84 0.02 -8.76 -26.07
N LYS A 85 -1.23 -8.33 -25.79
CA LYS A 85 -2.26 -8.15 -26.85
C LYS A 85 -1.90 -7.04 -27.84
N ALA A 86 -1.33 -5.92 -27.35
CA ALA A 86 -0.87 -4.83 -28.20
C ALA A 86 0.24 -5.30 -29.15
N ASN A 87 1.21 -6.04 -28.62
CA ASN A 87 2.28 -6.63 -29.43
C ASN A 87 1.73 -7.60 -30.49
N GLN A 88 0.81 -8.49 -30.12
CA GLN A 88 0.13 -9.40 -31.06
C GLN A 88 -0.59 -8.62 -32.17
N LEU A 89 -1.31 -7.55 -31.79
CA LEU A 89 -2.04 -6.74 -32.77
C LEU A 89 -1.08 -5.97 -33.69
N ASN A 90 0.03 -5.46 -33.17
CA ASN A 90 1.08 -4.82 -33.96
C ASN A 90 1.65 -5.75 -35.03
N GLU A 91 1.94 -7.01 -34.68
CA GLU A 91 2.44 -8.00 -35.66
C GLU A 91 1.43 -8.24 -36.80
N ILE A 92 0.14 -8.35 -36.48
CA ILE A 92 -0.90 -8.49 -37.48
C ILE A 92 -1.01 -7.24 -38.38
N LEU A 93 -0.88 -6.05 -37.78
CA LEU A 93 -1.03 -4.78 -38.51
C LEU A 93 0.19 -4.42 -39.39
N LYS A 94 1.32 -5.13 -39.30
CA LYS A 94 2.49 -4.96 -40.16
C LYS A 94 2.19 -5.40 -41.59
N ASP A 95 1.46 -6.53 -41.78
CA ASP A 95 1.07 -7.03 -43.09
C ASP A 95 -0.38 -6.66 -43.46
N LYS A 96 -0.53 -5.82 -44.49
CA LYS A 96 -1.84 -5.36 -44.96
C LYS A 96 -2.75 -6.49 -45.41
N LYS A 97 -2.19 -7.55 -46.04
CA LYS A 97 -2.98 -8.67 -46.54
C LYS A 97 -3.53 -9.51 -45.39
N SER A 98 -2.69 -9.83 -44.42
CA SER A 98 -3.07 -10.49 -43.16
C SER A 98 -4.09 -9.67 -42.40
N THR A 99 -3.85 -8.37 -42.25
CA THR A 99 -4.77 -7.44 -41.56
C THR A 99 -6.17 -7.47 -42.18
N ARG A 100 -6.28 -7.38 -43.54
CA ARG A 100 -7.57 -7.40 -44.22
C ARG A 100 -8.31 -8.71 -44.01
N LYS A 101 -7.59 -9.84 -44.09
CA LYS A 101 -8.14 -11.19 -43.90
C LYS A 101 -8.68 -11.38 -42.50
N ASN A 102 -7.94 -10.90 -41.49
CA ASN A 102 -8.19 -11.14 -40.06
C ASN A 102 -8.90 -9.95 -39.35
N TYR A 103 -9.32 -8.92 -40.10
CA TYR A 103 -9.78 -7.67 -39.49
C TYR A 103 -10.98 -7.88 -38.55
N LYS A 104 -12.02 -8.58 -39.00
CA LYS A 104 -13.23 -8.82 -38.23
C LYS A 104 -13.04 -9.89 -37.14
N SER A 105 -12.25 -10.92 -37.45
CA SER A 105 -12.11 -12.10 -36.58
C SER A 105 -11.04 -11.95 -35.50
N ILE A 106 -10.01 -11.11 -35.71
CA ILE A 106 -8.90 -10.96 -34.76
C ILE A 106 -8.65 -9.49 -34.42
N VAL A 107 -8.49 -8.60 -35.42
CA VAL A 107 -8.09 -7.20 -35.18
C VAL A 107 -9.12 -6.47 -34.33
N LEU A 108 -10.40 -6.51 -34.71
CA LEU A 108 -11.45 -5.83 -33.96
C LEU A 108 -11.60 -6.37 -32.50
N PRO A 109 -11.72 -7.70 -32.29
CA PRO A 109 -11.83 -8.23 -30.93
C PRO A 109 -10.64 -7.87 -30.04
N LEU A 110 -9.41 -7.92 -30.56
CA LEU A 110 -8.22 -7.49 -29.78
C LEU A 110 -8.26 -6.00 -29.47
N LEU A 111 -8.60 -5.17 -30.45
CA LEU A 111 -8.69 -3.72 -30.28
C LEU A 111 -9.79 -3.33 -29.29
N ASP A 112 -10.94 -4.01 -29.33
CA ASP A 112 -12.03 -3.78 -28.37
C ASP A 112 -11.65 -4.24 -26.96
N SER A 113 -10.93 -5.36 -26.85
CA SER A 113 -10.39 -5.82 -25.55
C SER A 113 -9.39 -4.80 -24.96
N LEU A 114 -8.49 -4.27 -25.79
CA LEU A 114 -7.54 -3.23 -25.39
C LEU A 114 -8.24 -1.90 -25.03
N GLN A 115 -9.28 -1.53 -25.79
CA GLN A 115 -10.06 -0.33 -25.50
C GLN A 115 -10.72 -0.41 -24.13
N LYS A 116 -11.33 -1.53 -23.78
CA LYS A 116 -11.92 -1.73 -22.45
C LYS A 116 -10.90 -1.55 -21.32
N GLN A 117 -9.65 -1.97 -21.52
CA GLN A 117 -8.57 -1.70 -20.57
C GLN A 117 -8.18 -0.23 -20.53
N SER A 118 -8.12 0.41 -21.70
CA SER A 118 -7.86 1.85 -21.84
C SER A 118 -8.94 2.71 -21.16
N ASP A 119 -10.21 2.32 -21.24
CA ASP A 119 -11.33 3.05 -20.63
C ASP A 119 -11.23 3.09 -19.08
N LEU A 120 -10.54 2.12 -18.47
CA LEU A 120 -10.27 2.09 -17.04
C LEU A 120 -9.06 2.93 -16.62
N TYR A 121 -8.31 3.47 -17.56
CA TYR A 121 -7.06 4.19 -17.32
C TYR A 121 -7.24 5.38 -16.35
N ALA A 122 -8.24 6.23 -16.59
CA ALA A 122 -8.48 7.39 -15.74
C ALA A 122 -8.81 6.99 -14.29
N GLN A 123 -9.56 5.89 -14.11
CA GLN A 123 -9.87 5.36 -12.79
C GLN A 123 -8.60 4.85 -12.07
N ARG A 124 -7.75 4.10 -12.78
CA ARG A 124 -6.49 3.60 -12.22
C ARG A 124 -5.52 4.73 -11.87
N LEU A 125 -5.40 5.75 -12.72
CA LEU A 125 -4.60 6.95 -12.41
C LEU A 125 -5.06 7.63 -11.12
N SER A 126 -6.37 7.73 -10.90
CA SER A 126 -6.91 8.29 -9.67
C SER A 126 -6.48 7.50 -8.45
N LEU A 127 -6.44 6.15 -8.53
CA LEU A 127 -5.94 5.30 -7.45
C LEU A 127 -4.44 5.47 -7.22
N TYR A 128 -3.65 5.60 -8.30
CA TYR A 128 -2.21 5.86 -8.17
C TYR A 128 -1.92 7.22 -7.50
N LEU A 129 -2.72 8.24 -7.78
CA LEU A 129 -2.61 9.51 -7.07
C LEU A 129 -2.89 9.36 -5.58
N VAL A 130 -3.89 8.56 -5.18
CA VAL A 130 -4.15 8.27 -3.76
C VAL A 130 -2.94 7.59 -3.11
N ILE A 131 -2.33 6.59 -3.79
CA ILE A 131 -1.14 5.89 -3.27
C ILE A 131 0.06 6.85 -3.16
N LYS A 132 0.32 7.68 -4.18
CA LYS A 132 1.40 8.67 -4.17
C LYS A 132 1.23 9.68 -3.04
N ASP A 133 0.04 10.21 -2.86
CA ASP A 133 -0.26 11.12 -1.77
C ASP A 133 -0.16 10.42 -0.40
N GLY A 134 -0.62 9.16 -0.33
CA GLY A 134 -0.45 8.33 0.86
C GLY A 134 1.03 8.14 1.21
N LEU A 135 1.88 7.91 0.20
CA LEU A 135 3.32 7.88 0.38
C LEU A 135 3.90 9.24 0.79
N ASN A 136 3.40 10.35 0.24
CA ASN A 136 3.91 11.68 0.57
C ASN A 136 3.66 12.05 2.04
N VAL A 137 2.51 11.67 2.59
CA VAL A 137 2.18 11.88 4.01
C VAL A 137 2.71 10.76 4.91
N ALA A 138 3.08 9.60 4.34
CA ALA A 138 3.69 8.50 5.07
C ALA A 138 5.02 8.95 5.66
N ASP A 139 5.13 8.86 6.96
CA ASP A 139 6.32 9.20 7.71
C ASP A 139 6.38 8.30 8.95
N PHE A 140 7.44 8.44 9.73
CA PHE A 140 7.48 7.83 11.03
C PHE A 140 7.40 8.89 12.13
N LYS A 141 6.82 8.51 13.26
CA LYS A 141 6.93 9.28 14.50
C LYS A 141 7.63 8.42 15.54
N GLN A 142 8.64 9.00 16.12
CA GLN A 142 9.23 8.51 17.34
C GLN A 142 8.42 9.10 18.49
N PHE A 143 7.85 8.22 19.30
CA PHE A 143 7.28 8.62 20.57
C PHE A 143 8.28 8.30 21.65
N ASP A 144 8.83 9.36 22.26
CA ASP A 144 9.64 9.23 23.45
C ASP A 144 8.72 8.89 24.62
N LEU A 145 8.49 7.59 24.76
CA LEU A 145 7.64 7.05 25.82
C LEU A 145 8.42 6.82 27.11
N ALA A 146 9.74 7.09 27.13
CA ALA A 146 10.50 7.07 28.38
C ALA A 146 9.89 8.03 29.42
N ALA A 147 9.31 9.14 28.95
CA ALA A 147 8.55 10.06 29.80
C ALA A 147 7.27 9.44 30.40
N PHE A 148 6.70 8.41 29.73
CA PHE A 148 5.46 7.75 30.16
C PHE A 148 5.71 6.35 30.72
N PHE A 149 6.68 5.62 30.19
CA PHE A 149 7.06 4.30 30.68
C PHE A 149 8.35 4.39 31.50
N GLY A 150 8.22 4.41 32.81
CA GLY A 150 9.38 4.20 33.67
C GLY A 150 10.04 2.84 33.42
N PRO A 151 11.22 2.57 34.01
CA PRO A 151 11.85 1.26 33.94
C PRO A 151 10.87 0.14 34.34
N GLY A 152 10.80 -0.92 33.54
CA GLY A 152 9.89 -2.03 33.80
C GLY A 152 8.39 -1.71 33.66
N LYS A 153 7.99 -0.57 33.15
CA LYS A 153 6.59 -0.22 32.91
C LYS A 153 6.23 -0.35 31.43
N TYR A 154 5.00 -0.76 31.17
CA TYR A 154 4.43 -0.92 29.81
C TYR A 154 3.03 -0.31 29.68
N LEU A 155 2.46 0.21 30.78
CA LEU A 155 1.21 0.95 30.77
C LEU A 155 1.49 2.45 30.95
N ILE A 156 0.75 3.28 30.24
CA ILE A 156 0.77 4.73 30.44
C ILE A 156 -0.06 5.02 31.70
N PRO A 157 0.52 5.68 32.70
CA PRO A 157 -0.22 6.07 33.91
C PRO A 157 -1.46 6.91 33.58
N GLN A 158 -2.53 6.73 34.34
CA GLN A 158 -3.83 7.38 34.07
C GLN A 158 -3.72 8.92 34.04
N ASP A 159 -2.91 9.50 34.92
CA ASP A 159 -2.64 10.93 34.98
C ASP A 159 -1.83 11.49 33.81
N LYS A 160 -1.20 10.62 33.01
CA LYS A 160 -0.41 10.97 31.82
C LYS A 160 -1.11 10.68 30.49
N ILE A 161 -2.29 10.08 30.51
CA ILE A 161 -3.00 9.68 29.26
C ILE A 161 -3.30 10.90 28.39
N ASP A 162 -3.76 12.01 28.95
CA ASP A 162 -4.09 13.20 28.16
C ASP A 162 -2.84 13.83 27.53
N ILE A 163 -1.71 13.84 28.24
CA ILE A 163 -0.44 14.33 27.73
C ILE A 163 0.06 13.40 26.59
N ALA A 164 -0.05 12.09 26.78
CA ALA A 164 0.29 11.12 25.75
C ALA A 164 -0.60 11.29 24.50
N ALA A 165 -1.90 11.50 24.69
CA ALA A 165 -2.85 11.73 23.61
C ALA A 165 -2.48 12.96 22.78
N LEU A 166 -1.96 14.04 23.39
CA LEU A 166 -1.45 15.21 22.66
C LEU A 166 -0.27 14.84 21.74
N SER A 167 0.61 13.94 22.17
CA SER A 167 1.73 13.46 21.36
C SER A 167 1.27 12.63 20.14
N PHE A 168 0.17 11.88 20.29
CA PHE A 168 -0.38 11.02 19.21
C PHE A 168 -1.29 11.79 18.25
N SER A 169 -1.86 12.93 18.69
CA SER A 169 -2.83 13.73 17.95
C SER A 169 -2.37 14.05 16.52
N PRO A 170 -1.13 14.48 16.26
CA PRO A 170 -0.70 14.83 14.90
C PRO A 170 -0.80 13.66 13.90
N VAL A 171 -0.54 12.43 14.34
CA VAL A 171 -0.68 11.24 13.49
C VAL A 171 -2.16 10.99 13.18
N VAL A 172 -3.01 11.00 14.20
CA VAL A 172 -4.46 10.79 14.02
C VAL A 172 -5.06 11.90 13.16
N ASP A 173 -4.67 13.16 13.37
CA ASP A 173 -5.14 14.29 12.57
C ASP A 173 -4.71 14.18 11.10
N SER A 174 -3.48 13.74 10.83
CA SER A 174 -3.00 13.47 9.48
C SER A 174 -3.82 12.39 8.77
N LEU A 175 -4.13 11.30 9.49
CA LEU A 175 -5.00 10.23 8.96
C LEU A 175 -6.41 10.74 8.63
N MET A 176 -6.98 11.57 9.50
CA MET A 176 -8.30 12.14 9.32
C MET A 176 -8.35 13.10 8.13
N GLN A 177 -7.36 14.00 8.01
CA GLN A 177 -7.25 14.95 6.90
C GLN A 177 -7.09 14.20 5.56
N PHE A 178 -6.22 13.20 5.50
CA PHE A 178 -6.05 12.37 4.31
C PHE A 178 -7.35 11.64 3.97
N SER A 179 -8.02 11.10 4.97
CA SER A 179 -9.30 10.41 4.81
C SER A 179 -10.35 11.33 4.18
N ASN A 180 -10.48 12.57 4.63
CA ASN A 180 -11.41 13.55 4.07
C ASN A 180 -11.11 13.88 2.61
N LYS A 181 -9.83 14.09 2.28
CA LYS A 181 -9.41 14.41 0.90
C LYS A 181 -9.83 13.34 -0.10
N TYR A 182 -9.85 12.07 0.33
CA TYR A 182 -10.13 10.91 -0.52
C TYR A 182 -11.39 10.16 -0.11
N SER A 183 -12.40 10.88 0.40
CA SER A 183 -13.67 10.31 0.89
C SER A 183 -14.43 9.47 -0.13
N LYS A 184 -14.18 9.65 -1.43
CA LYS A 184 -14.78 8.87 -2.53
C LYS A 184 -14.33 7.40 -2.55
N TYR A 185 -13.20 7.08 -1.95
CA TYR A 185 -12.59 5.75 -1.98
C TYR A 185 -12.69 5.08 -0.62
N LYS A 186 -12.95 3.78 -0.61
CA LYS A 186 -12.65 2.95 0.56
C LYS A 186 -11.16 2.93 0.77
N ARG A 187 -10.73 3.07 2.02
CA ARG A 187 -9.32 3.28 2.38
C ARG A 187 -8.96 2.49 3.61
N THR A 188 -7.73 1.98 3.62
CA THR A 188 -7.13 1.35 4.80
C THR A 188 -5.92 2.16 5.25
N ALA A 189 -5.97 2.70 6.46
CA ALA A 189 -4.80 3.22 7.16
C ALA A 189 -4.10 2.07 7.87
N THR A 190 -2.86 1.81 7.53
CA THR A 190 -2.02 0.84 8.24
C THR A 190 -1.05 1.59 9.14
N LEU A 191 -1.09 1.29 10.44
CA LEU A 191 -0.17 1.81 11.44
C LEU A 191 0.68 0.65 11.96
N ILE A 192 1.99 0.76 11.78
CA ILE A 192 2.97 -0.23 12.25
C ILE A 192 3.66 0.37 13.47
N ILE A 193 3.49 -0.28 14.61
CA ILE A 193 3.92 0.21 15.91
C ILE A 193 4.96 -0.75 16.45
N LEU A 194 6.20 -0.25 16.55
CA LEU A 194 7.36 -0.99 17.00
C LEU A 194 7.75 -0.55 18.41
N GLY A 195 7.53 -1.40 19.40
CA GLY A 195 7.98 -1.16 20.77
C GLY A 195 9.40 -1.65 20.98
N PHE A 196 10.16 -0.96 21.81
CA PHE A 196 11.54 -1.31 22.18
C PHE A 196 11.69 -1.41 23.69
N ALA A 197 12.65 -2.18 24.12
CA ALA A 197 13.07 -2.29 25.52
C ALA A 197 14.56 -1.95 25.64
N ASP A 198 14.97 -1.45 26.81
CA ASP A 198 16.38 -1.40 27.15
C ASP A 198 16.93 -2.82 27.44
N GLY A 199 18.23 -2.91 27.61
CA GLY A 199 18.89 -4.19 27.93
C GLY A 199 18.90 -4.51 29.43
N THR A 200 18.15 -3.77 30.27
CA THR A 200 18.07 -4.06 31.70
C THR A 200 17.29 -5.35 31.93
N GLY A 201 17.80 -6.20 32.77
CA GLY A 201 17.09 -7.43 33.17
C GLY A 201 15.87 -7.12 34.03
N ILE A 202 14.87 -8.00 33.96
CA ILE A 202 13.69 -7.96 34.82
C ILE A 202 13.98 -8.84 36.03
N SER A 203 13.88 -8.25 37.23
CA SER A 203 14.17 -8.96 38.48
C SER A 203 13.24 -10.15 38.66
N THR A 204 13.79 -11.33 38.83
CA THR A 204 13.03 -12.54 39.16
C THR A 204 12.31 -12.39 40.50
N GLY A 205 11.06 -12.86 40.55
CA GLY A 205 10.24 -12.81 41.77
C GLY A 205 9.47 -11.49 41.97
N GLY A 206 9.66 -10.49 41.10
CA GLY A 206 8.86 -9.26 41.12
C GLY A 206 7.50 -9.42 40.43
N GLU A 207 6.55 -8.56 40.76
CA GLU A 207 5.20 -8.55 40.13
C GLU A 207 5.26 -8.53 38.59
N LEU A 208 6.12 -7.66 38.03
CA LEU A 208 6.33 -7.59 36.59
C LEU A 208 6.79 -8.93 36.01
N TYR A 209 7.74 -9.61 36.66
CA TYR A 209 8.23 -10.89 36.21
C TYR A 209 7.10 -11.91 36.05
N TYR A 210 6.28 -12.06 37.09
CA TYR A 210 5.13 -12.98 37.03
C TYR A 210 4.08 -12.56 36.02
N THR A 211 3.82 -11.27 35.88
CA THR A 211 2.90 -10.75 34.83
C THR A 211 3.40 -11.12 33.44
N LEU A 212 4.70 -10.99 33.16
CA LEU A 212 5.27 -11.32 31.85
C LEU A 212 5.27 -12.84 31.61
N LEU A 213 5.51 -13.66 32.65
CA LEU A 213 5.40 -15.12 32.54
C LEU A 213 3.97 -15.55 32.20
N ASP A 214 2.96 -14.95 32.83
CA ASP A 214 1.55 -15.19 32.52
C ASP A 214 1.22 -14.83 31.08
N GLU A 215 1.66 -13.66 30.63
CA GLU A 215 1.53 -13.21 29.23
C GLU A 215 2.25 -14.12 28.23
N LEU A 216 3.39 -14.70 28.61
CA LEU A 216 4.14 -15.68 27.81
C LEU A 216 3.56 -17.10 27.90
N LYS A 217 2.70 -17.36 28.90
CA LYS A 217 2.20 -18.70 29.25
C LYS A 217 3.33 -19.68 29.53
N LYS A 218 4.34 -19.24 30.27
CA LYS A 218 5.54 -20.02 30.62
C LYS A 218 5.79 -19.98 32.12
N PRO A 219 6.30 -21.07 32.73
CA PRO A 219 6.65 -21.06 34.15
C PRO A 219 7.94 -20.29 34.43
N GLN A 220 8.78 -20.09 33.41
CA GLN A 220 10.02 -19.29 33.46
C GLN A 220 10.36 -18.80 32.05
N ALA A 221 11.12 -17.75 31.95
CA ALA A 221 11.56 -17.17 30.69
C ALA A 221 12.94 -16.52 30.82
N GLU A 222 13.70 -16.53 29.74
CA GLU A 222 14.98 -15.85 29.65
C GLU A 222 14.78 -14.32 29.56
N LYS A 223 15.84 -13.59 29.86
CA LYS A 223 15.84 -12.12 29.85
C LYS A 223 15.35 -11.56 28.50
N GLU A 224 15.84 -12.11 27.41
CA GLU A 224 15.51 -11.70 26.04
C GLU A 224 14.03 -11.90 25.73
N GLU A 225 13.43 -12.99 26.21
CA GLU A 225 11.99 -13.27 26.05
C GLU A 225 11.15 -12.26 26.84
N LEU A 226 11.58 -11.93 28.07
CA LEU A 226 10.91 -10.95 28.90
C LEU A 226 10.99 -9.53 28.30
N ASN A 227 12.17 -9.14 27.79
CA ASN A 227 12.34 -7.86 27.11
C ASN A 227 11.60 -7.79 25.76
N GLN A 228 11.51 -8.91 25.05
CA GLN A 228 10.66 -9.04 23.88
C GLN A 228 9.19 -8.82 24.25
N LYS A 229 8.72 -9.47 25.33
CA LYS A 229 7.33 -9.37 25.76
C LYS A 229 6.98 -7.95 26.25
N ILE A 230 7.82 -7.30 27.04
CA ILE A 230 7.55 -5.94 27.52
C ILE A 230 7.49 -4.93 26.36
N SER A 231 8.33 -5.15 25.33
CA SER A 231 8.31 -4.31 24.12
C SER A 231 7.03 -4.49 23.30
N GLU A 232 6.50 -5.72 23.23
CA GLU A 232 5.18 -6.02 22.63
C GLU A 232 4.04 -5.33 23.40
N LEU A 233 4.07 -5.40 24.72
CA LEU A 233 3.05 -4.77 25.58
C LEU A 233 3.06 -3.25 25.44
N ARG A 234 4.23 -2.61 25.30
CA ARG A 234 4.35 -1.17 25.00
C ARG A 234 3.71 -0.82 23.66
N ALA A 235 3.96 -1.62 22.63
CA ALA A 235 3.31 -1.42 21.33
C ALA A 235 1.77 -1.58 21.42
N LYS A 236 1.28 -2.58 22.16
CA LYS A 236 -0.15 -2.79 22.42
C LYS A 236 -0.79 -1.63 23.17
N GLU A 237 -0.11 -1.09 24.20
CA GLU A 237 -0.64 0.07 24.95
C GLU A 237 -0.77 1.29 24.04
N LEU A 238 0.24 1.57 23.20
CA LEU A 238 0.14 2.66 22.23
C LEU A 238 -1.02 2.47 21.25
N ILE A 239 -1.21 1.26 20.71
CA ILE A 239 -2.35 0.93 19.85
C ILE A 239 -3.67 1.26 20.55
N LYS A 240 -3.83 0.84 21.80
CA LYS A 240 -5.02 1.11 22.60
C LYS A 240 -5.29 2.61 22.73
N GLN A 241 -4.27 3.39 23.08
CA GLN A 241 -4.42 4.85 23.27
C GLN A 241 -4.71 5.56 21.93
N MET A 242 -4.03 5.19 20.84
CA MET A 242 -4.29 5.75 19.52
C MET A 242 -5.70 5.38 19.02
N THR A 243 -6.17 4.16 19.28
CA THR A 243 -7.53 3.73 18.94
C THR A 243 -8.56 4.57 19.67
N ASN A 244 -8.39 4.77 20.98
CA ASN A 244 -9.30 5.59 21.80
C ASN A 244 -9.34 7.04 21.29
N LEU A 245 -8.18 7.61 20.97
CA LEU A 245 -8.10 8.96 20.44
C LEU A 245 -8.77 9.06 19.07
N TYR A 246 -8.53 8.09 18.18
CA TYR A 246 -9.18 8.03 16.87
C TYR A 246 -10.70 7.96 17.00
N LEU A 247 -11.23 7.05 17.81
CA LEU A 247 -12.66 6.91 18.02
C LEU A 247 -13.30 8.18 18.57
N LYS A 248 -12.61 8.86 19.53
CA LYS A 248 -13.07 10.14 20.06
C LYS A 248 -13.14 11.23 18.98
N LYS A 249 -12.16 11.30 18.09
CA LYS A 249 -12.11 12.30 17.01
C LYS A 249 -13.03 11.93 15.83
N ALA A 250 -13.21 10.65 15.53
CA ALA A 250 -13.99 10.17 14.39
C ALA A 250 -15.49 10.53 14.48
N THR A 251 -16.03 10.75 15.68
CA THR A 251 -17.42 11.15 15.88
C THR A 251 -17.80 12.47 15.22
N GLY A 252 -16.81 13.32 14.90
CA GLY A 252 -17.01 14.62 14.20
C GLY A 252 -16.75 14.59 12.70
N PHE A 253 -16.42 13.42 12.12
CA PHE A 253 -16.04 13.32 10.71
C PHE A 253 -17.08 12.58 9.88
N ASN A 254 -17.56 13.23 8.82
CA ASN A 254 -18.32 12.57 7.76
C ASN A 254 -17.40 11.56 7.06
N GLU A 255 -17.93 10.38 6.69
CA GLU A 255 -17.17 9.36 5.94
C GLU A 255 -16.06 8.63 6.74
N ALA A 256 -16.04 8.76 8.07
CA ALA A 256 -15.12 7.99 8.91
C ALA A 256 -15.30 6.47 8.75
N ASP A 257 -16.49 6.03 8.39
CA ASP A 257 -16.85 4.63 8.09
C ASP A 257 -16.11 4.06 6.87
N LYS A 258 -15.65 4.92 5.95
CA LYS A 258 -14.88 4.50 4.77
C LYS A 258 -13.38 4.33 5.05
N LEU A 259 -12.91 4.77 6.20
CA LEU A 259 -11.53 4.57 6.64
C LEU A 259 -11.45 3.38 7.58
N LYS A 260 -10.89 2.29 7.11
CA LYS A 260 -10.50 1.17 7.96
C LYS A 260 -9.13 1.46 8.57
N ILE A 261 -8.94 1.21 9.87
CA ILE A 261 -7.62 1.28 10.50
C ILE A 261 -7.17 -0.13 10.86
N GLU A 262 -5.96 -0.46 10.43
CA GLU A 262 -5.26 -1.68 10.78
C GLU A 262 -4.02 -1.34 11.61
N TYR A 263 -3.89 -1.93 12.77
CA TYR A 263 -2.73 -1.80 13.64
C TYR A 263 -1.88 -3.08 13.57
N ILE A 264 -0.58 -2.92 13.41
CA ILE A 264 0.42 -3.98 13.48
C ILE A 264 1.38 -3.61 14.60
N GLY A 265 1.20 -4.23 15.77
CA GLY A 265 2.09 -4.06 16.92
C GLY A 265 3.18 -5.13 16.91
N GLN A 266 4.44 -4.72 17.04
CA GLN A 266 5.58 -5.61 17.14
C GLN A 266 6.50 -5.17 18.27
N GLY A 267 6.90 -6.10 19.14
CA GLY A 267 8.03 -5.91 20.02
C GLY A 267 9.33 -6.11 19.24
N LYS A 268 10.31 -5.30 19.56
CA LYS A 268 11.68 -5.40 19.03
C LYS A 268 12.70 -5.79 20.11
N GLY A 269 12.20 -6.07 21.32
CA GLY A 269 13.05 -6.46 22.44
C GLY A 269 14.16 -5.44 22.68
N GLU A 270 15.38 -5.94 22.83
CA GLU A 270 16.59 -5.13 23.06
C GLU A 270 17.22 -4.56 21.77
N SER A 271 16.57 -4.69 20.61
CA SER A 271 17.08 -4.10 19.37
C SER A 271 17.24 -2.59 19.52
N LEU A 272 18.19 -2.01 18.80
CA LEU A 272 18.40 -0.57 18.84
C LEU A 272 17.36 0.15 17.98
N PRO A 273 16.65 1.16 18.51
CA PRO A 273 15.60 1.86 17.77
C PRO A 273 16.13 2.62 16.54
N VAL A 274 17.33 3.20 16.66
CA VAL A 274 17.98 3.99 15.61
C VAL A 274 19.40 3.49 15.42
N SER A 275 19.67 2.90 14.27
CA SER A 275 20.97 2.27 13.95
C SER A 275 22.13 3.27 13.83
N THR A 276 21.87 4.56 13.67
CA THR A 276 22.88 5.61 13.59
C THR A 276 23.44 6.03 14.95
N ILE A 277 22.70 5.76 16.04
CA ILE A 277 23.18 6.01 17.40
C ILE A 277 23.97 4.78 17.84
N LYS A 278 25.25 4.97 18.13
CA LYS A 278 26.18 3.87 18.47
C LYS A 278 26.57 3.81 19.93
N ASP A 279 26.18 4.81 20.71
CA ASP A 279 26.56 4.99 22.12
C ASP A 279 25.47 4.62 23.12
N TYR A 280 24.54 3.74 22.72
CA TYR A 280 23.49 3.26 23.61
C TYR A 280 24.08 2.42 24.78
N ALA A 281 23.89 2.91 26.00
CA ALA A 281 24.11 2.09 27.19
C ALA A 281 23.03 1.00 27.32
N ILE A 282 23.29 -0.03 28.14
CA ILE A 282 22.32 -1.13 28.34
C ILE A 282 20.99 -0.63 28.92
N ASP A 283 21.07 0.32 29.85
CA ASP A 283 19.94 0.93 30.57
C ASP A 283 19.48 2.27 29.97
N ASP A 284 19.95 2.61 28.77
CA ASP A 284 19.67 3.88 28.12
C ASP A 284 18.16 4.08 27.91
N GLU A 285 17.65 5.17 28.46
CA GLU A 285 16.22 5.49 28.32
C GLU A 285 15.80 5.74 26.88
N ARG A 286 16.71 6.20 26.01
CA ARG A 286 16.46 6.36 24.56
C ARG A 286 16.12 5.06 23.86
N ARG A 287 16.33 3.89 24.51
CA ARG A 287 15.91 2.57 24.04
C ARG A 287 14.45 2.25 24.41
N ARG A 288 13.86 2.95 25.39
CA ARG A 288 12.47 2.74 25.84
C ARG A 288 11.49 3.57 25.04
N ILE A 289 11.49 3.43 23.74
CA ILE A 289 10.64 4.19 22.81
C ILE A 289 9.67 3.31 22.05
N VAL A 290 8.74 3.96 21.38
CA VAL A 290 7.91 3.31 20.36
C VAL A 290 8.02 4.12 19.06
N LEU A 291 8.26 3.44 17.96
CA LEU A 291 8.20 4.00 16.62
C LEU A 291 6.84 3.69 15.99
N CYS A 292 6.23 4.67 15.36
CA CYS A 292 5.00 4.49 14.62
C CYS A 292 5.22 4.91 13.17
N TYR A 293 5.03 3.97 12.26
CA TYR A 293 4.96 4.21 10.83
C TYR A 293 3.52 4.11 10.37
N TRP A 294 3.11 4.95 9.43
CA TRP A 294 1.76 4.85 8.89
C TRP A 294 1.71 5.14 7.40
N VAL A 295 0.71 4.57 6.75
CA VAL A 295 0.34 4.88 5.37
C VAL A 295 -1.16 4.71 5.21
N VAL A 296 -1.77 5.48 4.32
CA VAL A 296 -3.16 5.27 3.92
C VAL A 296 -3.19 4.87 2.45
N LEU A 297 -3.80 3.72 2.17
CA LEU A 297 -3.90 3.16 0.83
C LEU A 297 -5.37 2.96 0.45
N PRO A 298 -5.74 3.10 -0.83
CA PRO A 298 -7.07 2.71 -1.31
C PRO A 298 -7.24 1.19 -1.20
N ASP A 299 -8.48 0.72 -0.98
CA ASP A 299 -8.79 -0.72 -0.90
C ASP A 299 -8.78 -1.40 -2.26
#